data_33dec82519c0966b894477f3ebe2edd8
#
_entry.id   33dec82519c0966b894477f3ebe2edd8
#
_cell.length_a   1.000
_cell.length_b   1.000
_cell.length_c   1.000
_cell.angle_alpha   90.00
_cell.angle_beta   90.00
_cell.angle_gamma   90.00
#
_symmetry.space_group_name_H-M   'P 1'
#
loop_
_entity.id
_entity.type
_entity.pdbx_description
1 polymer ?
#
loop_
_entity_poly.entity_id
_entity_poly.type
_entity_poly.pdbx_seq_one_letter_code
_entity_poly.pdbx_strand_id
1 'polypeptide(L)'
;MDQKSFHFHEKKRVVVKIGSSSLNYEDTGSLNFTKLEHLVRELCNLRNRGMDVCLVSSGAIAVGRQSLGMTERPRELSTKQACAAVGQARLMMIYQKLFAEYNQVAGQVLMTKNTMVNPVSRENAKNTFDELFRLGAIPIVNENDTVSTYEMQFGDNDTLSAIVASLIGADLLILLSDIDGLFTDDPHKNPDAKLIEVVEKMDSDILGMAKSTTCLLYTSDAADE
;
A
#
# COMPACT_ATOMS: atom_id res chain seq x y z
N MET A 1 8.07 -31.74 -10.16
CA MET A 1 8.27 -30.48 -9.43
C MET A 1 7.06 -30.31 -8.55
N ASP A 2 7.21 -30.58 -7.24
CA ASP A 2 6.13 -30.36 -6.28
C ASP A 2 5.86 -28.83 -6.22
N GLN A 3 4.71 -28.43 -6.75
CA GLN A 3 4.16 -27.13 -6.45
C GLN A 3 3.92 -27.10 -4.93
N LYS A 4 4.82 -26.44 -4.19
CA LYS A 4 4.54 -26.08 -2.80
C LYS A 4 3.28 -25.25 -2.82
N SER A 5 2.14 -25.85 -2.50
CA SER A 5 0.86 -25.16 -2.39
C SER A 5 0.96 -24.21 -1.20
N PHE A 6 1.02 -22.91 -1.46
CA PHE A 6 0.85 -21.93 -0.41
C PHE A 6 -0.57 -22.08 0.14
N HIS A 7 -0.68 -22.52 1.40
CA HIS A 7 -1.97 -22.72 2.06
C HIS A 7 -2.59 -21.38 2.46
N PHE A 8 -3.08 -20.62 1.48
CA PHE A 8 -3.75 -19.33 1.70
C PHE A 8 -5.01 -19.45 2.57
N HIS A 9 -5.64 -20.64 2.62
CA HIS A 9 -6.86 -20.90 3.40
C HIS A 9 -6.64 -20.85 4.92
N GLU A 10 -5.41 -21.00 5.39
CA GLU A 10 -5.06 -20.96 6.80
C GLU A 10 -4.73 -19.52 7.28
N LYS A 11 -4.62 -18.57 6.36
CA LYS A 11 -4.29 -17.17 6.68
C LYS A 11 -5.51 -16.47 7.25
N LYS A 12 -5.32 -15.82 8.40
CA LYS A 12 -6.38 -15.13 9.13
C LYS A 12 -6.32 -13.62 8.97
N ARG A 13 -5.11 -13.07 8.86
CA ARG A 13 -4.88 -11.63 8.76
C ARG A 13 -4.01 -11.31 7.55
N VAL A 14 -4.55 -10.49 6.65
CA VAL A 14 -3.95 -10.18 5.36
C VAL A 14 -3.80 -8.66 5.22
N VAL A 15 -2.60 -8.23 4.84
CA VAL A 15 -2.33 -6.85 4.40
C VAL A 15 -2.20 -6.85 2.88
N VAL A 16 -2.91 -5.96 2.22
CA VAL A 16 -2.81 -5.74 0.77
C VAL A 16 -2.33 -4.32 0.54
N LYS A 17 -1.24 -4.15 -0.21
CA LYS A 17 -0.74 -2.83 -0.63
C LYS A 17 -1.06 -2.59 -2.09
N ILE A 18 -1.50 -1.38 -2.41
CA ILE A 18 -1.69 -0.94 -3.79
C ILE A 18 -1.01 0.41 -4.02
N GLY A 19 -0.24 0.50 -5.11
CA GLY A 19 0.46 1.69 -5.53
C GLY A 19 -0.42 2.67 -6.31
N SER A 20 0.02 3.92 -6.40
CA SER A 20 -0.67 4.97 -7.17
C SER A 20 -0.73 4.66 -8.66
N SER A 21 0.34 4.10 -9.24
CA SER A 21 0.38 3.66 -10.64
C SER A 21 -0.67 2.61 -10.96
N SER A 22 -0.88 1.67 -10.02
CA SER A 22 -1.90 0.63 -10.17
C SER A 22 -3.33 1.18 -10.05
N LEU A 23 -3.52 2.29 -9.31
CA LEU A 23 -4.83 2.91 -9.06
C LEU A 23 -5.26 3.91 -10.15
N ASN A 24 -4.31 4.47 -10.89
CA ASN A 24 -4.58 5.52 -11.86
C ASN A 24 -4.42 5.01 -13.29
N TYR A 25 -5.05 5.72 -14.23
CA TYR A 25 -4.73 5.59 -15.64
C TYR A 25 -3.39 6.28 -15.91
N GLU A 26 -2.47 5.63 -16.60
CA GLU A 26 -1.15 6.16 -16.95
C GLU A 26 -1.25 7.46 -17.78
N ASP A 27 -2.17 7.48 -18.76
CA ASP A 27 -2.33 8.58 -19.70
C ASP A 27 -2.86 9.86 -19.05
N THR A 28 -3.83 9.73 -18.14
CA THR A 28 -4.58 10.86 -17.58
C THR A 28 -4.26 11.16 -16.12
N GLY A 29 -3.65 10.19 -15.41
CA GLY A 29 -3.46 10.25 -13.97
C GLY A 29 -4.78 10.20 -13.18
N SER A 30 -5.92 9.97 -13.85
CA SER A 30 -7.23 9.84 -13.22
C SER A 30 -7.38 8.50 -12.55
N LEU A 31 -8.16 8.44 -11.44
CA LEU A 31 -8.45 7.18 -10.78
C LEU A 31 -9.14 6.18 -11.72
N ASN A 32 -8.63 4.97 -11.74
CA ASN A 32 -9.24 3.85 -12.45
C ASN A 32 -10.28 3.18 -11.56
N PHE A 33 -11.53 3.63 -11.70
CA PHE A 33 -12.64 3.11 -10.89
C PHE A 33 -12.89 1.62 -11.09
N THR A 34 -12.62 1.08 -12.29
CA THR A 34 -12.75 -0.35 -12.55
C THR A 34 -11.77 -1.16 -11.72
N LYS A 35 -10.49 -0.75 -11.69
CA LYS A 35 -9.47 -1.41 -10.86
C LYS A 35 -9.80 -1.25 -9.36
N LEU A 36 -10.26 -0.07 -8.96
CA LEU A 36 -10.61 0.21 -7.57
C LEU A 36 -11.79 -0.65 -7.10
N GLU A 37 -12.84 -0.74 -7.90
CA GLU A 37 -14.02 -1.57 -7.60
C GLU A 37 -13.64 -3.05 -7.51
N HIS A 38 -12.84 -3.54 -8.47
CA HIS A 38 -12.35 -4.91 -8.45
C HIS A 38 -11.56 -5.21 -7.18
N LEU A 39 -10.61 -4.32 -6.81
CA LEU A 39 -9.85 -4.45 -5.57
C LEU A 39 -10.77 -4.52 -4.35
N VAL A 40 -11.69 -3.57 -4.21
CA VAL A 40 -12.62 -3.51 -3.07
C VAL A 40 -13.47 -4.77 -3.00
N ARG A 41 -13.99 -5.26 -4.11
CA ARG A 41 -14.75 -6.51 -4.18
C ARG A 41 -13.95 -7.70 -3.66
N GLU A 42 -12.68 -7.84 -4.08
CA GLU A 42 -11.84 -8.95 -3.60
C GLU A 42 -11.50 -8.82 -2.12
N LEU A 43 -11.24 -7.61 -1.61
CA LEU A 43 -11.04 -7.38 -0.19
C LEU A 43 -12.30 -7.74 0.64
N CYS A 44 -13.48 -7.39 0.13
CA CYS A 44 -14.76 -7.79 0.74
C CYS A 44 -14.96 -9.31 0.72
N ASN A 45 -14.57 -9.98 -0.36
CA ASN A 45 -14.60 -11.44 -0.45
C ASN A 45 -13.71 -12.11 0.60
N LEU A 46 -12.48 -11.61 0.80
CA LEU A 46 -11.59 -12.08 1.85
C LEU A 46 -12.21 -11.86 3.25
N ARG A 47 -12.75 -10.67 3.48
CA ARG A 47 -13.41 -10.34 4.75
C ARG A 47 -14.62 -11.25 5.03
N ASN A 48 -15.45 -11.51 4.02
CA ASN A 48 -16.61 -12.41 4.12
C ASN A 48 -16.23 -13.88 4.37
N ARG A 49 -14.99 -14.27 4.06
CA ARG A 49 -14.41 -15.56 4.41
C ARG A 49 -13.88 -15.63 5.84
N GLY A 50 -14.06 -14.57 6.63
CA GLY A 50 -13.65 -14.49 8.03
C GLY A 50 -12.21 -14.03 8.24
N MET A 51 -11.55 -13.48 7.23
CA MET A 51 -10.20 -12.93 7.37
C MET A 51 -10.25 -11.49 7.90
N ASP A 52 -9.28 -11.11 8.69
CA ASP A 52 -8.96 -9.72 8.97
C ASP A 52 -8.20 -9.14 7.77
N VAL A 53 -8.74 -8.09 7.17
CA VAL A 53 -8.17 -7.48 5.95
C VAL A 53 -7.79 -6.04 6.24
N CYS A 54 -6.56 -5.67 5.87
CA CYS A 54 -6.05 -4.30 5.93
C CYS A 54 -5.56 -3.88 4.54
N LEU A 55 -5.95 -2.69 4.09
CA LEU A 55 -5.49 -2.11 2.84
C LEU A 55 -4.48 -1.00 3.13
N VAL A 56 -3.31 -1.04 2.51
CA VAL A 56 -2.36 0.09 2.45
C VAL A 56 -2.45 0.70 1.07
N SER A 57 -2.90 1.95 0.98
CA SER A 57 -3.22 2.60 -0.29
C SER A 57 -2.41 3.87 -0.49
N SER A 58 -1.78 3.99 -1.64
CA SER A 58 -1.15 5.21 -2.13
C SER A 58 -2.15 6.09 -2.90
N GLY A 59 -1.64 7.19 -3.45
CA GLY A 59 -2.36 8.00 -4.44
C GLY A 59 -3.04 9.27 -3.91
N ALA A 60 -2.91 9.59 -2.61
CA ALA A 60 -3.53 10.79 -2.03
C ALA A 60 -3.06 12.07 -2.72
N ILE A 61 -1.75 12.24 -2.94
CA ILE A 61 -1.17 13.43 -3.60
C ILE A 61 -1.69 13.55 -5.04
N ALA A 62 -1.71 12.44 -5.79
CA ALA A 62 -2.19 12.44 -7.17
C ALA A 62 -3.67 12.82 -7.28
N VAL A 63 -4.51 12.25 -6.42
CA VAL A 63 -5.95 12.57 -6.34
C VAL A 63 -6.17 14.03 -5.95
N GLY A 64 -5.39 14.55 -4.99
CA GLY A 64 -5.48 15.93 -4.56
C GLY A 64 -5.04 16.92 -5.64
N ARG A 65 -3.92 16.64 -6.31
CA ARG A 65 -3.45 17.40 -7.45
C ARG A 65 -4.55 17.55 -8.52
N GLN A 66 -5.17 16.44 -8.89
CA GLN A 66 -6.24 16.44 -9.86
C GLN A 66 -7.47 17.21 -9.37
N SER A 67 -7.84 17.03 -8.12
CA SER A 67 -8.99 17.74 -7.52
C SER A 67 -8.79 19.25 -7.45
N LEU A 68 -7.54 19.69 -7.34
CA LEU A 68 -7.14 21.10 -7.35
C LEU A 68 -6.91 21.66 -8.75
N GLY A 69 -7.12 20.85 -9.81
CA GLY A 69 -6.93 21.28 -11.19
C GLY A 69 -5.46 21.55 -11.58
N MET A 70 -4.51 20.98 -10.84
CA MET A 70 -3.08 21.17 -11.11
C MET A 70 -2.63 20.25 -12.25
N THR A 71 -2.02 20.80 -13.27
CA THR A 71 -1.47 20.07 -14.43
C THR A 71 -0.09 19.48 -14.14
N GLU A 72 0.73 20.22 -13.36
CA GLU A 72 2.08 19.80 -13.03
C GLU A 72 2.14 19.06 -11.70
N ARG A 73 3.15 18.18 -11.55
CA ARG A 73 3.42 17.51 -10.26
C ARG A 73 3.96 18.54 -9.25
N PRO A 74 3.46 18.52 -8.00
CA PRO A 74 3.95 19.42 -6.97
C PRO A 74 5.42 19.10 -6.61
N ARG A 75 6.26 20.12 -6.63
CA ARG A 75 7.68 19.98 -6.25
C ARG A 75 7.92 20.36 -4.80
N GLU A 76 7.23 21.42 -4.36
CA GLU A 76 7.37 21.94 -3.00
C GLU A 76 6.66 21.06 -1.99
N LEU A 77 7.30 20.83 -0.82
CA LEU A 77 6.74 20.02 0.27
C LEU A 77 5.36 20.53 0.69
N SER A 78 5.21 21.83 0.89
CA SER A 78 3.92 22.43 1.29
C SER A 78 2.81 22.18 0.28
N THR A 79 3.13 22.18 -1.00
CA THR A 79 2.17 21.90 -2.07
C THR A 79 1.81 20.40 -2.10
N LYS A 80 2.79 19.51 -1.90
CA LYS A 80 2.54 18.08 -1.75
C LYS A 80 1.62 17.82 -0.54
N GLN A 81 1.91 18.41 0.61
CA GLN A 81 1.09 18.29 1.82
C GLN A 81 -0.34 18.80 1.61
N ALA A 82 -0.51 19.93 0.91
CA ALA A 82 -1.83 20.44 0.57
C ALA A 82 -2.60 19.50 -0.39
N CYS A 83 -1.92 18.96 -1.40
CA CYS A 83 -2.49 17.94 -2.28
C CYS A 83 -2.89 16.70 -1.48
N ALA A 84 -2.02 16.21 -0.59
CA ALA A 84 -2.32 15.05 0.25
C ALA A 84 -3.56 15.28 1.12
N ALA A 85 -3.68 16.46 1.74
CA ALA A 85 -4.84 16.82 2.57
C ALA A 85 -6.16 16.73 1.80
N VAL A 86 -6.21 17.29 0.59
CA VAL A 86 -7.40 17.26 -0.27
C VAL A 86 -7.64 15.84 -0.82
N GLY A 87 -6.59 15.21 -1.29
CA GLY A 87 -6.67 13.93 -1.98
C GLY A 87 -6.98 12.77 -1.04
N GLN A 88 -6.43 12.77 0.17
CA GLN A 88 -6.71 11.73 1.16
C GLN A 88 -8.19 11.71 1.56
N ALA A 89 -8.78 12.89 1.79
CA ALA A 89 -10.21 12.99 2.09
C ALA A 89 -11.06 12.45 0.94
N ARG A 90 -10.73 12.81 -0.30
CA ARG A 90 -11.45 12.34 -1.49
C ARG A 90 -11.28 10.86 -1.73
N LEU A 91 -10.06 10.34 -1.59
CA LEU A 91 -9.76 8.91 -1.73
C LEU A 91 -10.53 8.08 -0.71
N MET A 92 -10.56 8.51 0.55
CA MET A 92 -11.33 7.84 1.60
C MET A 92 -12.84 7.86 1.31
N MET A 93 -13.39 8.96 0.83
CA MET A 93 -14.79 9.05 0.44
C MET A 93 -15.12 8.02 -0.67
N ILE A 94 -14.24 7.85 -1.64
CA ILE A 94 -14.41 6.87 -2.73
C ILE A 94 -14.37 5.45 -2.16
N TYR A 95 -13.36 5.11 -1.34
CA TYR A 95 -13.27 3.79 -0.71
C TYR A 95 -14.50 3.49 0.15
N GLN A 96 -14.90 4.42 1.03
CA GLN A 96 -16.07 4.23 1.88
C GLN A 96 -17.33 3.96 1.06
N LYS A 97 -17.53 4.69 -0.04
CA LYS A 97 -18.65 4.45 -0.95
C LYS A 97 -18.60 3.06 -1.57
N LEU A 98 -17.45 2.63 -2.08
CA LEU A 98 -17.30 1.31 -2.70
C LEU A 98 -17.47 0.18 -1.68
N PHE A 99 -16.89 0.28 -0.49
CA PHE A 99 -17.06 -0.71 0.57
C PHE A 99 -18.51 -0.80 1.05
N ALA A 100 -19.23 0.33 1.11
CA ALA A 100 -20.64 0.37 1.51
C ALA A 100 -21.54 -0.42 0.55
N GLU A 101 -21.22 -0.47 -0.76
CA GLU A 101 -21.97 -1.30 -1.73
C GLU A 101 -21.92 -2.80 -1.38
N TYR A 102 -20.90 -3.22 -0.63
CA TYR A 102 -20.73 -4.59 -0.14
C TYR A 102 -21.07 -4.76 1.34
N ASN A 103 -21.76 -3.79 1.96
CA ASN A 103 -22.07 -3.76 3.39
C ASN A 103 -20.83 -3.89 4.29
N GLN A 104 -19.69 -3.37 3.86
CA GLN A 104 -18.46 -3.33 4.64
C GLN A 104 -18.17 -1.91 5.13
N VAL A 105 -17.59 -1.81 6.31
CA VAL A 105 -17.17 -0.55 6.91
C VAL A 105 -15.65 -0.39 6.76
N ALA A 106 -15.20 0.75 6.24
CA ALA A 106 -13.79 1.08 6.13
C ALA A 106 -13.42 2.19 7.12
N GLY A 107 -12.29 2.00 7.82
CA GLY A 107 -11.74 2.97 8.78
C GLY A 107 -10.38 3.49 8.31
N GLN A 108 -10.18 4.82 8.32
CA GLN A 108 -8.89 5.42 7.98
C GLN A 108 -7.90 5.33 9.13
N VAL A 109 -6.66 4.93 8.83
CA VAL A 109 -5.52 4.98 9.76
C VAL A 109 -4.36 5.69 9.06
N LEU A 110 -4.00 6.88 9.53
CA LEU A 110 -2.85 7.63 9.02
C LEU A 110 -1.66 7.47 9.96
N MET A 111 -0.53 7.10 9.40
CA MET A 111 0.69 6.80 10.14
C MET A 111 1.84 7.69 9.71
N THR A 112 2.77 7.93 10.61
CA THR A 112 4.06 8.55 10.32
C THR A 112 5.17 7.65 10.86
N LYS A 113 6.39 7.83 10.40
CA LYS A 113 7.56 7.13 10.94
C LYS A 113 7.68 7.31 12.46
N ASN A 114 7.32 8.50 12.97
CA ASN A 114 7.30 8.76 14.42
C ASN A 114 6.30 7.85 15.16
N THR A 115 5.17 7.49 14.55
CA THR A 115 4.20 6.54 15.13
C THR A 115 4.87 5.21 15.48
N MET A 116 5.84 4.76 14.68
CA MET A 116 6.54 3.49 14.90
C MET A 116 7.70 3.59 15.87
N VAL A 117 8.38 4.74 15.90
CA VAL A 117 9.54 4.96 16.78
C VAL A 117 9.11 5.21 18.22
N ASN A 118 8.00 5.92 18.43
CA ASN A 118 7.47 6.19 19.75
C ASN A 118 6.67 4.98 20.27
N PRO A 119 7.08 4.35 21.40
CA PRO A 119 6.43 3.14 21.91
C PRO A 119 4.94 3.33 22.23
N VAL A 120 4.56 4.48 22.79
CA VAL A 120 3.16 4.77 23.16
C VAL A 120 2.31 4.93 21.92
N SER A 121 2.80 5.68 20.92
CA SER A 121 2.08 5.87 19.65
C SER A 121 1.94 4.54 18.89
N ARG A 122 2.98 3.70 18.90
CA ARG A 122 2.97 2.38 18.30
C ARG A 122 1.95 1.46 18.94
N GLU A 123 1.89 1.44 20.28
CA GLU A 123 0.90 0.64 21.01
C GLU A 123 -0.52 1.12 20.73
N ASN A 124 -0.75 2.43 20.74
CA ASN A 124 -2.04 3.01 20.42
C ASN A 124 -2.49 2.68 18.98
N ALA A 125 -1.56 2.74 18.03
CA ALA A 125 -1.85 2.35 16.65
C ALA A 125 -2.26 0.86 16.58
N LYS A 126 -1.48 -0.03 17.24
CA LYS A 126 -1.79 -1.46 17.32
C LYS A 126 -3.18 -1.71 17.90
N ASN A 127 -3.50 -1.07 19.04
CA ASN A 127 -4.79 -1.20 19.70
C ASN A 127 -5.94 -0.71 18.79
N THR A 128 -5.71 0.35 18.00
CA THR A 128 -6.67 0.84 17.01
C THR A 128 -6.94 -0.20 15.92
N PHE A 129 -5.91 -0.83 15.38
CA PHE A 129 -6.09 -1.89 14.40
C PHE A 129 -6.84 -3.09 14.98
N ASP A 130 -6.43 -3.57 16.15
CA ASP A 130 -7.07 -4.72 16.80
C ASP A 130 -8.56 -4.45 17.06
N GLU A 131 -8.89 -3.23 17.47
CA GLU A 131 -10.29 -2.84 17.71
C GLU A 131 -11.09 -2.71 16.40
N LEU A 132 -10.50 -2.14 15.34
CA LEU A 132 -11.14 -2.09 14.02
C LEU A 132 -11.46 -3.50 13.51
N PHE A 133 -10.52 -4.45 13.63
CA PHE A 133 -10.77 -5.84 13.25
C PHE A 133 -11.86 -6.47 14.10
N ARG A 134 -11.83 -6.27 15.42
CA ARG A 134 -12.86 -6.76 16.34
C ARG A 134 -14.26 -6.25 15.99
N LEU A 135 -14.36 -4.99 15.57
CA LEU A 135 -15.59 -4.35 15.13
C LEU A 135 -16.00 -4.70 13.70
N GLY A 136 -15.19 -5.48 12.99
CA GLY A 136 -15.46 -5.91 11.63
C GLY A 136 -15.16 -4.85 10.55
N ALA A 137 -14.48 -3.76 10.89
CA ALA A 137 -14.07 -2.76 9.94
C ALA A 137 -12.78 -3.14 9.20
N ILE A 138 -12.63 -2.65 7.96
CA ILE A 138 -11.44 -2.81 7.15
C ILE A 138 -10.58 -1.54 7.31
N PRO A 139 -9.39 -1.61 7.96
CA PRO A 139 -8.47 -0.49 8.02
C PRO A 139 -7.94 -0.15 6.63
N ILE A 140 -7.98 1.15 6.28
CA ILE A 140 -7.29 1.71 5.11
C ILE A 140 -6.19 2.61 5.62
N VAL A 141 -4.96 2.20 5.36
CA VAL A 141 -3.75 2.84 5.86
C VAL A 141 -3.09 3.66 4.78
N ASN A 142 -2.61 4.82 5.14
CA ASN A 142 -1.68 5.60 4.33
C ASN A 142 -0.72 6.36 5.25
N GLU A 143 0.33 6.93 4.66
CA GLU A 143 1.17 7.88 5.36
C GLU A 143 0.38 9.16 5.66
N ASN A 144 0.69 9.80 6.79
CA ASN A 144 0.15 11.13 7.10
C ASN A 144 1.03 12.21 6.45
N ASP A 145 0.93 12.33 5.14
CA ASP A 145 1.71 13.28 4.34
C ASP A 145 1.50 14.73 4.76
N THR A 146 0.39 15.05 5.44
CA THR A 146 0.09 16.43 5.87
C THR A 146 1.03 16.94 6.95
N VAL A 147 1.64 16.05 7.71
CA VAL A 147 2.57 16.38 8.81
C VAL A 147 3.94 15.72 8.66
N SER A 148 4.11 14.85 7.68
CA SER A 148 5.40 14.21 7.40
C SER A 148 6.36 15.19 6.76
N THR A 149 7.62 15.16 7.20
CA THR A 149 8.75 15.88 6.58
C THR A 149 9.61 14.88 5.83
N TYR A 150 10.49 15.36 4.94
CA TYR A 150 11.42 14.50 4.18
C TYR A 150 12.21 13.52 5.04
N GLU A 151 12.55 13.91 6.27
CA GLU A 151 13.30 13.07 7.23
C GLU A 151 12.41 12.03 7.93
N MET A 152 11.10 12.26 7.96
CA MET A 152 10.11 11.47 8.71
C MET A 152 9.21 10.63 7.81
N GLN A 153 9.39 10.64 6.50
CA GLN A 153 8.65 9.80 5.57
C GLN A 153 9.12 8.34 5.64
N PHE A 154 8.21 7.42 5.41
CA PHE A 154 8.55 5.99 5.28
C PHE A 154 9.35 5.70 4.01
N GLY A 155 9.31 6.59 3.03
CA GLY A 155 9.95 6.48 1.74
C GLY A 155 8.99 5.97 0.67
N ASP A 156 8.34 4.85 0.93
CA ASP A 156 7.31 4.29 0.05
C ASP A 156 6.25 3.52 0.85
N ASN A 157 5.11 3.26 0.23
CA ASN A 157 4.05 2.49 0.86
C ASN A 157 4.33 0.98 0.91
N ASP A 158 5.34 0.47 0.21
CA ASP A 158 5.79 -0.91 0.36
C ASP A 158 6.44 -1.10 1.72
N THR A 159 7.35 -0.18 2.10
CA THR A 159 7.95 -0.13 3.45
C THR A 159 6.88 0.06 4.52
N LEU A 160 5.95 1.00 4.33
CA LEU A 160 4.83 1.20 5.26
C LEU A 160 4.00 -0.08 5.41
N SER A 161 3.69 -0.77 4.32
CA SER A 161 2.88 -1.99 4.35
C SER A 161 3.57 -3.14 5.10
N ALA A 162 4.88 -3.29 4.95
CA ALA A 162 5.68 -4.27 5.69
C ALA A 162 5.69 -3.96 7.20
N ILE A 163 5.83 -2.68 7.56
CA ILE A 163 5.77 -2.22 8.95
C ILE A 163 4.38 -2.48 9.53
N VAL A 164 3.31 -2.15 8.80
CA VAL A 164 1.93 -2.42 9.24
C VAL A 164 1.70 -3.92 9.41
N ALA A 165 2.12 -4.74 8.46
CA ALA A 165 2.00 -6.20 8.53
C ALA A 165 2.68 -6.76 9.79
N SER A 166 3.89 -6.27 10.09
CA SER A 166 4.61 -6.63 11.31
C SER A 166 3.89 -6.15 12.58
N LEU A 167 3.40 -4.90 12.60
CA LEU A 167 2.72 -4.30 13.75
C LEU A 167 1.46 -5.07 14.15
N ILE A 168 0.65 -5.45 13.16
CA ILE A 168 -0.61 -6.15 13.40
C ILE A 168 -0.47 -7.68 13.45
N GLY A 169 0.74 -8.22 13.24
CA GLY A 169 0.96 -9.67 13.19
C GLY A 169 0.23 -10.34 12.03
N ALA A 170 0.35 -9.78 10.83
CA ALA A 170 -0.28 -10.35 9.64
C ALA A 170 0.37 -11.66 9.21
N ASP A 171 -0.44 -12.59 8.73
CA ASP A 171 0.02 -13.89 8.19
C ASP A 171 0.47 -13.79 6.73
N LEU A 172 0.02 -12.74 6.04
CA LEU A 172 0.28 -12.53 4.61
C LEU A 172 0.32 -11.03 4.28
N LEU A 173 1.33 -10.64 3.52
CA LEU A 173 1.42 -9.34 2.85
C LEU A 173 1.39 -9.56 1.34
N ILE A 174 0.47 -8.89 0.65
CA ILE A 174 0.33 -8.91 -0.81
C ILE A 174 0.69 -7.52 -1.32
N LEU A 175 1.70 -7.42 -2.17
CA LEU A 175 2.09 -6.19 -2.85
C LEU A 175 1.54 -6.24 -4.29
N LEU A 176 0.57 -5.36 -4.57
CA LEU A 176 0.05 -5.18 -5.92
C LEU A 176 0.90 -4.12 -6.62
N SER A 177 1.61 -4.54 -7.66
CA SER A 177 2.57 -3.74 -8.41
C SER A 177 2.29 -3.83 -9.91
N ASP A 178 2.93 -2.98 -10.68
CA ASP A 178 2.94 -2.97 -12.15
C ASP A 178 3.99 -3.94 -12.75
N ILE A 179 4.79 -4.59 -11.88
CA ILE A 179 5.72 -5.67 -12.27
C ILE A 179 5.28 -7.01 -11.68
N ASP A 180 5.60 -8.11 -12.38
CA ASP A 180 5.12 -9.46 -12.07
C ASP A 180 5.71 -10.06 -10.77
N GLY A 181 6.70 -9.42 -10.17
CA GLY A 181 7.32 -9.87 -8.93
C GLY A 181 8.79 -9.46 -8.82
N LEU A 182 9.54 -10.23 -8.02
CA LEU A 182 10.97 -10.03 -7.84
C LEU A 182 11.75 -10.55 -9.04
N PHE A 183 12.64 -9.73 -9.60
CA PHE A 183 13.52 -10.10 -10.69
C PHE A 183 14.99 -10.08 -10.26
N THR A 184 15.82 -10.80 -11.00
CA THR A 184 17.29 -10.81 -10.79
C THR A 184 17.95 -9.47 -11.16
N ASP A 185 17.28 -8.63 -11.94
CA ASP A 185 17.70 -7.30 -12.38
C ASP A 185 16.44 -6.53 -12.84
N ASP A 186 16.56 -5.24 -13.16
CA ASP A 186 15.49 -4.40 -13.67
C ASP A 186 15.00 -4.92 -15.05
N PRO A 187 13.76 -5.48 -15.13
CA PRO A 187 13.25 -6.06 -16.37
C PRO A 187 12.99 -5.01 -17.48
N HIS A 188 12.88 -3.73 -17.13
CA HIS A 188 12.72 -2.66 -18.12
C HIS A 188 14.03 -2.27 -18.78
N LYS A 189 15.18 -2.55 -18.13
CA LYS A 189 16.51 -2.19 -18.63
C LYS A 189 17.31 -3.39 -19.10
N ASN A 190 17.09 -4.53 -18.49
CA ASN A 190 17.80 -5.76 -18.79
C ASN A 190 16.83 -6.84 -19.30
N PRO A 191 16.82 -7.14 -20.60
CA PRO A 191 15.95 -8.17 -21.18
C PRO A 191 16.28 -9.61 -20.68
N ASP A 192 17.48 -9.81 -20.08
CA ASP A 192 17.87 -11.09 -19.50
C ASP A 192 17.46 -11.23 -18.02
N ALA A 193 16.79 -10.22 -17.44
CA ALA A 193 16.26 -10.28 -16.08
C ALA A 193 15.26 -11.43 -15.96
N LYS A 194 15.42 -12.25 -14.93
CA LYS A 194 14.58 -13.43 -14.68
C LYS A 194 13.72 -13.22 -13.46
N LEU A 195 12.44 -13.59 -13.57
CA LEU A 195 11.53 -13.60 -12.44
C LEU A 195 12.00 -14.64 -11.40
N ILE A 196 12.04 -14.24 -10.15
CA ILE A 196 12.29 -15.10 -8.99
C ILE A 196 10.94 -15.48 -8.40
N GLU A 197 10.48 -16.68 -8.72
CA GLU A 197 9.14 -17.13 -8.33
C GLU A 197 8.98 -17.30 -6.81
N VAL A 198 10.04 -17.78 -6.14
CA VAL A 198 10.03 -18.07 -4.70
C VAL A 198 11.37 -17.74 -4.06
N VAL A 199 11.34 -16.98 -2.99
CA VAL A 199 12.49 -16.75 -2.10
C VAL A 199 12.26 -17.54 -0.82
N GLU A 200 12.96 -18.67 -0.67
CA GLU A 200 12.80 -19.52 0.53
C GLU A 200 13.51 -18.93 1.76
N LYS A 201 14.61 -18.24 1.55
CA LYS A 201 15.41 -17.61 2.60
C LYS A 201 15.98 -16.29 2.12
N MET A 202 16.03 -15.33 3.01
CA MET A 202 16.72 -14.06 2.79
C MET A 202 18.22 -14.30 3.02
N ASP A 203 18.97 -14.48 1.94
CA ASP A 203 20.43 -14.56 1.96
C ASP A 203 21.10 -13.25 1.55
N SER A 204 22.43 -13.23 1.55
CA SER A 204 23.21 -12.05 1.17
C SER A 204 22.98 -11.61 -0.28
N ASP A 205 22.68 -12.55 -1.17
CA ASP A 205 22.48 -12.29 -2.58
C ASP A 205 21.16 -11.62 -2.84
N ILE A 206 20.09 -12.12 -2.23
CA ILE A 206 18.77 -11.49 -2.24
C ILE A 206 18.81 -10.10 -1.58
N LEU A 207 19.49 -9.97 -0.41
CA LEU A 207 19.69 -8.67 0.25
C LEU A 207 20.57 -7.72 -0.60
N GLY A 208 21.50 -8.26 -1.36
CA GLY A 208 22.33 -7.49 -2.30
C GLY A 208 21.51 -6.93 -3.47
N MET A 209 20.61 -7.74 -4.01
CA MET A 209 19.65 -7.30 -5.04
C MET A 209 18.73 -6.18 -4.49
N ALA A 210 18.28 -6.29 -3.23
CA ALA A 210 17.46 -5.29 -2.56
C ALA A 210 18.16 -3.93 -2.33
N LYS A 211 19.47 -3.92 -2.26
CA LYS A 211 20.26 -2.69 -2.03
C LYS A 211 20.57 -1.89 -3.29
N SER A 212 20.49 -2.51 -4.45
CA SER A 212 20.62 -1.78 -5.71
C SER A 212 19.26 -1.14 -6.00
N THR A 213 19.18 0.19 -5.93
CA THR A 213 17.99 1.02 -6.27
C THR A 213 17.41 0.71 -7.66
N THR A 214 17.98 -0.18 -8.37
CA THR A 214 17.59 -0.60 -9.73
C THR A 214 16.82 -1.92 -9.77
N CYS A 215 16.80 -2.73 -8.70
CA CYS A 215 16.38 -4.13 -8.85
C CYS A 215 15.15 -4.55 -8.07
N LEU A 216 14.77 -3.88 -7.00
CA LEU A 216 13.83 -4.51 -6.10
C LEU A 216 12.54 -3.81 -5.79
N LEU A 217 12.50 -2.56 -5.87
CA LEU A 217 11.34 -1.77 -5.53
C LEU A 217 11.42 -0.44 -6.27
N TYR A 218 11.77 -0.49 -7.54
CA TYR A 218 11.31 0.57 -8.40
C TYR A 218 9.82 0.33 -8.62
N THR A 219 9.09 0.33 -7.53
CA THR A 219 7.67 0.54 -7.61
C THR A 219 7.54 1.98 -8.06
N SER A 220 6.74 2.18 -9.05
CA SER A 220 6.35 3.47 -9.61
C SER A 220 5.94 4.52 -8.57
N ASP A 221 5.71 4.14 -7.33
CA ASP A 221 5.39 5.03 -6.22
C ASP A 221 6.53 5.96 -5.83
N ALA A 222 7.80 5.55 -5.95
CA ALA A 222 8.94 6.43 -5.69
C ALA A 222 9.08 7.55 -6.74
N ALA A 223 8.43 7.42 -7.89
CA ALA A 223 8.38 8.45 -8.92
C ALA A 223 7.15 9.36 -8.77
N ASP A 224 6.17 8.97 -7.95
CA ASP A 224 4.90 9.67 -7.75
C ASP A 224 4.81 10.43 -6.41
N GLU A 225 5.78 10.24 -5.50
CA GLU A 225 5.88 10.97 -4.22
C GLU A 225 6.85 12.16 -4.26
#